data_8bf3a8d09bce78e856ede7d85356b34f
#
_entry.id   8bf3a8d09bce78e856ede7d85356b34f
#
_cell.length_a   1.000
_cell.length_b   1.000
_cell.length_c   1.000
_cell.angle_alpha   90.00
_cell.angle_beta   90.00
_cell.angle_gamma   90.00
#
_symmetry.space_group_name_H-M   'P 1'
#
loop_
_entity.id
_entity.type
_entity.pdbx_description
1 polymer ?
#
loop_
_entity_poly.entity_id
_entity_poly.type
_entity_poly.pdbx_seq_one_letter_code
_entity_poly.pdbx_strand_id
1 'polypeptide(L)'
;MTGSRVTGLLLAMTAAFTAGTAAAADHRRAEEIVQGKCFICHGPEGESSSPVFPRLAGQHAGYVARQLADYKSGRRKSSAMQPMVEDLSAADFAALGQFFETRSVHFHAVDDTELAQMGRFIYLRGNPYSGVPACASCHGATGLGNASLPRLAGQHAQYTERQLKAFNQRERTNDNAVMHSVAVKLTELELKAVASYLSGLK
;
A
#
# COMPACT_ATOMS: atom_id res chain seq x y z
N MET A 1 35.95 58.56 3.73
CA MET A 1 34.50 58.33 3.60
C MET A 1 34.26 57.23 2.54
N THR A 2 34.13 56.00 2.93
CA THR A 2 33.46 54.96 2.14
C THR A 2 33.47 53.67 3.00
N GLY A 3 32.31 53.40 3.64
CA GLY A 3 32.08 52.19 4.39
C GLY A 3 31.67 51.05 3.46
N SER A 4 32.39 49.98 3.46
CA SER A 4 32.08 48.77 2.70
C SER A 4 31.11 47.85 3.48
N ARG A 5 29.97 47.58 2.88
CA ARG A 5 29.00 46.58 3.36
C ARG A 5 29.36 45.23 2.81
N VAL A 6 29.86 44.34 3.65
CA VAL A 6 29.96 42.90 3.36
C VAL A 6 29.45 42.13 4.58
N THR A 7 28.14 41.94 4.64
CA THR A 7 27.52 41.04 5.63
C THR A 7 26.19 40.53 5.03
N GLY A 8 26.17 39.36 4.45
CA GLY A 8 24.88 38.86 3.96
C GLY A 8 24.90 37.54 3.15
N LEU A 9 26.01 36.77 3.15
CA LEU A 9 26.06 35.58 2.26
C LEU A 9 26.44 34.26 2.95
N LEU A 10 26.39 34.15 4.26
CA LEU A 10 26.83 32.94 4.99
C LEU A 10 25.71 32.11 5.64
N LEU A 11 24.44 32.56 5.59
CA LEU A 11 23.34 31.84 6.27
C LEU A 11 22.53 30.86 5.38
N ALA A 12 22.70 30.89 4.06
CA ALA A 12 21.90 30.04 3.16
C ALA A 12 22.48 28.63 2.91
N MET A 13 23.73 28.38 3.24
CA MET A 13 24.39 27.09 2.95
C MET A 13 24.19 26.00 4.01
N THR A 14 23.78 26.30 5.22
CA THR A 14 23.69 25.32 6.32
C THR A 14 22.36 24.52 6.31
N ALA A 15 21.28 25.03 5.78
CA ALA A 15 19.99 24.37 5.78
C ALA A 15 19.91 23.17 4.79
N ALA A 16 20.61 23.24 3.65
CA ALA A 16 20.60 22.17 2.65
C ALA A 16 21.35 20.90 3.11
N PHE A 17 22.37 21.05 3.95
CA PHE A 17 23.19 19.91 4.41
C PHE A 17 22.50 19.06 5.49
N THR A 18 21.62 19.65 6.29
CA THR A 18 20.90 18.96 7.36
C THR A 18 19.74 18.10 6.85
N ALA A 19 19.04 18.53 5.80
CA ALA A 19 17.92 17.78 5.21
C ALA A 19 18.40 16.48 4.54
N GLY A 20 19.54 16.49 3.85
CA GLY A 20 20.11 15.30 3.23
C GLY A 20 20.55 14.23 4.22
N THR A 21 21.06 14.63 5.38
CA THR A 21 21.50 13.68 6.41
C THR A 21 20.32 13.02 7.15
N ALA A 22 19.23 13.71 7.37
CA ALA A 22 18.01 13.16 7.98
C ALA A 22 17.36 12.12 7.06
N ALA A 23 17.15 12.43 5.79
CA ALA A 23 16.57 11.50 4.83
C ALA A 23 17.42 10.21 4.65
N ALA A 24 18.75 10.34 4.66
CA ALA A 24 19.63 9.18 4.59
C ALA A 24 19.60 8.32 5.88
N ALA A 25 19.38 8.94 7.05
CA ALA A 25 19.22 8.22 8.31
C ALA A 25 17.89 7.45 8.34
N ASP A 26 16.80 8.08 7.89
CA ASP A 26 15.48 7.46 7.79
C ASP A 26 15.46 6.27 6.82
N HIS A 27 16.16 6.39 5.70
CA HIS A 27 16.29 5.28 4.74
C HIS A 27 17.05 4.08 5.34
N ARG A 28 18.20 4.31 6.00
CA ARG A 28 18.94 3.22 6.67
C ARG A 28 18.11 2.57 7.78
N ARG A 29 17.40 3.38 8.56
CA ARG A 29 16.51 2.86 9.61
C ARG A 29 15.41 1.98 9.03
N ALA A 30 14.80 2.37 7.91
CA ALA A 30 13.80 1.55 7.23
C ALA A 30 14.40 0.22 6.73
N GLU A 31 15.59 0.24 6.12
CA GLU A 31 16.30 -0.97 5.69
C GLU A 31 16.58 -1.93 6.84
N GLU A 32 17.08 -1.44 7.97
CA GLU A 32 17.32 -2.24 9.19
C GLU A 32 16.02 -2.92 9.65
N ILE A 33 14.92 -2.19 9.72
CA ILE A 33 13.62 -2.75 10.12
C ILE A 33 13.14 -3.80 9.11
N VAL A 34 13.25 -3.52 7.81
CA VAL A 34 12.85 -4.47 6.77
C VAL A 34 13.65 -5.76 6.87
N GLN A 35 14.98 -5.66 6.95
CA GLN A 35 15.86 -6.82 7.07
C GLN A 35 15.70 -7.58 8.40
N GLY A 36 15.36 -6.88 9.48
CA GLY A 36 15.17 -7.49 10.80
C GLY A 36 13.82 -8.16 11.00
N LYS A 37 12.75 -7.67 10.35
CA LYS A 37 11.37 -8.09 10.67
C LYS A 37 10.50 -8.38 9.46
N CYS A 38 10.54 -7.53 8.41
CA CYS A 38 9.52 -7.55 7.36
C CYS A 38 9.82 -8.54 6.24
N PHE A 39 11.12 -8.75 5.91
CA PHE A 39 11.57 -9.48 4.73
C PHE A 39 11.13 -10.94 4.70
N ILE A 40 10.99 -11.58 5.86
CA ILE A 40 10.63 -13.01 5.97
C ILE A 40 9.29 -13.29 5.27
N CYS A 41 8.34 -12.36 5.40
CA CYS A 41 7.00 -12.50 4.84
C CYS A 41 6.80 -11.67 3.57
N HIS A 42 7.35 -10.45 3.52
CA HIS A 42 7.10 -9.49 2.45
C HIS A 42 8.24 -9.42 1.41
N GLY A 43 9.34 -10.14 1.62
CA GLY A 43 10.55 -10.03 0.80
C GLY A 43 11.37 -8.77 1.13
N PRO A 44 12.66 -8.76 0.77
CA PRO A 44 13.57 -7.65 1.12
C PRO A 44 13.20 -6.34 0.43
N GLU A 45 12.58 -6.41 -0.76
CA GLU A 45 12.14 -5.26 -1.55
C GLU A 45 10.60 -5.08 -1.51
N GLY A 46 9.89 -5.84 -0.67
CA GLY A 46 8.44 -5.79 -0.62
C GLY A 46 7.74 -6.61 -1.70
N GLU A 47 8.47 -7.41 -2.48
CA GLU A 47 7.93 -8.37 -3.45
C GLU A 47 7.78 -9.74 -2.79
N SER A 48 6.66 -9.90 -2.07
CA SER A 48 6.36 -11.19 -1.44
C SER A 48 6.19 -12.29 -2.49
N SER A 49 6.89 -13.42 -2.30
CA SER A 49 6.69 -14.63 -3.11
C SER A 49 5.48 -15.46 -2.66
N SER A 50 5.01 -15.24 -1.44
CA SER A 50 3.88 -15.98 -0.88
C SER A 50 2.57 -15.22 -1.10
N PRO A 51 1.53 -15.85 -1.69
CA PRO A 51 0.24 -15.22 -1.92
C PRO A 51 -0.55 -14.91 -0.63
N VAL A 52 -0.08 -15.41 0.51
CA VAL A 52 -0.65 -15.13 1.84
C VAL A 52 -0.27 -13.72 2.31
N PHE A 53 0.95 -13.26 1.99
CA PHE A 53 1.45 -11.96 2.42
C PHE A 53 1.37 -10.95 1.27
N PRO A 54 0.94 -9.70 1.53
CA PRO A 54 0.83 -8.71 0.46
C PRO A 54 2.18 -8.29 -0.08
N ARG A 55 2.22 -7.99 -1.39
CA ARG A 55 3.27 -7.17 -1.98
C ARG A 55 3.15 -5.75 -1.47
N LEU A 56 4.28 -5.17 -1.06
CA LEU A 56 4.38 -3.82 -0.54
C LEU A 56 5.12 -2.89 -1.51
N ALA A 57 5.90 -3.45 -2.45
CA ALA A 57 6.62 -2.69 -3.48
C ALA A 57 5.68 -1.77 -4.26
N GLY A 58 6.08 -0.50 -4.45
CA GLY A 58 5.30 0.52 -5.13
C GLY A 58 3.99 0.92 -4.43
N GLN A 59 3.76 0.51 -3.19
CA GLN A 59 2.60 0.95 -2.42
C GLN A 59 2.82 2.35 -1.86
N HIS A 60 1.80 3.19 -1.90
CA HIS A 60 1.87 4.58 -1.43
C HIS A 60 2.35 4.70 0.02
N ALA A 61 3.33 5.55 0.24
CA ALA A 61 3.95 5.76 1.56
C ALA A 61 2.92 6.08 2.65
N GLY A 62 2.01 6.99 2.37
CA GLY A 62 0.94 7.37 3.30
C GLY A 62 -0.02 6.22 3.63
N TYR A 63 -0.29 5.34 2.65
CA TYR A 63 -1.11 4.16 2.89
C TYR A 63 -0.38 3.14 3.78
N VAL A 64 0.88 2.84 3.50
CA VAL A 64 1.70 1.92 4.32
C VAL A 64 1.77 2.43 5.76
N ALA A 65 2.18 3.69 5.96
CA ALA A 65 2.30 4.30 7.29
C ALA A 65 0.98 4.21 8.07
N ARG A 66 -0.15 4.53 7.43
CA ARG A 66 -1.48 4.42 8.04
C ARG A 66 -1.83 2.98 8.41
N GLN A 67 -1.54 1.99 7.56
CA GLN A 67 -1.83 0.60 7.87
C GLN A 67 -0.98 0.08 9.04
N LEU A 68 0.29 0.48 9.14
CA LEU A 68 1.14 0.12 10.28
C LEU A 68 0.61 0.74 11.58
N ALA A 69 0.20 2.02 11.55
CA ALA A 69 -0.44 2.69 12.67
C ALA A 69 -1.78 2.02 13.06
N ASP A 70 -2.56 1.57 12.09
CA ASP A 70 -3.82 0.87 12.33
C ASP A 70 -3.59 -0.50 12.97
N TYR A 71 -2.56 -1.23 12.60
CA TYR A 71 -2.18 -2.47 13.29
C TYR A 71 -1.72 -2.20 14.72
N LYS A 72 -0.87 -1.19 14.93
CA LYS A 72 -0.38 -0.84 16.27
C LYS A 72 -1.50 -0.42 17.22
N SER A 73 -2.46 0.35 16.72
CA SER A 73 -3.62 0.81 17.51
C SER A 73 -4.75 -0.21 17.62
N GLY A 74 -4.67 -1.36 16.94
CA GLY A 74 -5.74 -2.37 16.91
C GLY A 74 -6.92 -2.02 16.02
N ARG A 75 -6.92 -0.89 15.30
CA ARG A 75 -7.96 -0.53 14.32
C ARG A 75 -8.00 -1.50 13.15
N ARG A 76 -6.84 -2.04 12.77
CA ARG A 76 -6.73 -3.18 11.86
C ARG A 76 -6.15 -4.36 12.64
N LYS A 77 -6.90 -5.46 12.70
CA LYS A 77 -6.48 -6.64 13.46
C LYS A 77 -5.67 -7.60 12.60
N SER A 78 -4.59 -8.12 13.14
CA SER A 78 -3.79 -9.20 12.56
C SER A 78 -2.84 -9.76 13.61
N SER A 79 -2.99 -11.04 13.94
CA SER A 79 -2.08 -11.73 14.86
C SER A 79 -0.62 -11.77 14.36
N ALA A 80 -0.43 -11.73 13.04
CA ALA A 80 0.90 -11.69 12.43
C ALA A 80 1.51 -10.29 12.48
N MET A 81 0.71 -9.23 12.19
CA MET A 81 1.27 -7.88 12.03
C MET A 81 1.38 -7.09 13.33
N GLN A 82 0.50 -7.33 14.31
CA GLN A 82 0.53 -6.58 15.57
C GLN A 82 1.90 -6.69 16.29
N PRO A 83 2.50 -7.88 16.47
CA PRO A 83 3.82 -7.98 17.08
C PRO A 83 4.94 -7.30 16.26
N MET A 84 4.77 -7.22 14.93
CA MET A 84 5.79 -6.63 14.05
C MET A 84 5.89 -5.10 14.18
N VAL A 85 4.81 -4.45 14.64
CA VAL A 85 4.72 -2.98 14.71
C VAL A 85 4.73 -2.42 16.13
N GLU A 86 4.72 -3.26 17.14
CA GLU A 86 4.54 -2.88 18.53
C GLU A 86 5.61 -1.90 19.04
N ASP A 87 6.86 -2.13 18.69
CA ASP A 87 8.03 -1.33 19.08
C ASP A 87 8.37 -0.20 18.08
N LEU A 88 7.64 -0.09 16.96
CA LEU A 88 7.92 0.92 15.94
C LEU A 88 7.23 2.25 16.25
N SER A 89 7.90 3.34 15.91
CA SER A 89 7.40 4.71 16.06
C SER A 89 6.64 5.19 14.82
N ALA A 90 5.98 6.34 14.92
CA ALA A 90 5.36 7.00 13.78
C ALA A 90 6.38 7.42 12.70
N ALA A 91 7.61 7.77 13.11
CA ALA A 91 8.70 8.06 12.19
C ALA A 91 9.15 6.80 11.44
N ASP A 92 9.25 5.64 12.12
CA ASP A 92 9.52 4.36 11.46
C ASP A 92 8.42 4.01 10.45
N PHE A 93 7.15 4.28 10.74
CA PHE A 93 6.05 4.05 9.80
C PHE A 93 6.18 4.90 8.54
N ALA A 94 6.56 6.17 8.69
CA ALA A 94 6.78 7.06 7.56
C ALA A 94 7.98 6.60 6.72
N ALA A 95 9.10 6.24 7.36
CA ALA A 95 10.31 5.74 6.70
C ALA A 95 10.04 4.43 5.94
N LEU A 96 9.32 3.48 6.54
CA LEU A 96 8.90 2.23 5.89
C LEU A 96 7.96 2.48 4.71
N GLY A 97 7.06 3.46 4.84
CA GLY A 97 6.20 3.88 3.74
C GLY A 97 7.01 4.36 2.54
N GLN A 98 7.95 5.27 2.75
CA GLN A 98 8.84 5.79 1.71
C GLN A 98 9.72 4.68 1.11
N PHE A 99 10.23 3.79 1.94
CA PHE A 99 11.02 2.65 1.50
C PHE A 99 10.25 1.81 0.48
N PHE A 100 9.04 1.36 0.79
CA PHE A 100 8.26 0.49 -0.11
C PHE A 100 7.71 1.23 -1.33
N GLU A 101 7.37 2.51 -1.23
CA GLU A 101 6.87 3.32 -2.36
C GLU A 101 7.89 3.42 -3.49
N THR A 102 9.18 3.45 -3.17
CA THR A 102 10.28 3.56 -4.13
C THR A 102 10.74 2.22 -4.71
N ARG A 103 10.20 1.09 -4.23
CA ARG A 103 10.59 -0.24 -4.72
C ARG A 103 9.92 -0.58 -6.05
N SER A 104 10.67 -1.28 -6.89
CA SER A 104 10.19 -1.73 -8.19
C SER A 104 9.12 -2.79 -8.04
N VAL A 105 8.04 -2.64 -8.79
CA VAL A 105 6.95 -3.60 -8.85
C VAL A 105 7.20 -4.61 -9.96
N HIS A 106 7.16 -5.89 -9.63
CA HIS A 106 7.24 -6.96 -10.61
C HIS A 106 5.83 -7.38 -11.02
N PHE A 107 5.63 -7.51 -12.32
CA PHE A 107 4.34 -7.90 -12.89
C PHE A 107 4.33 -9.40 -13.13
N HIS A 108 3.21 -10.03 -12.81
CA HIS A 108 3.00 -11.45 -12.96
C HIS A 108 1.87 -11.72 -13.95
N ALA A 109 1.96 -12.82 -14.67
CA ALA A 109 0.85 -13.28 -15.50
C ALA A 109 -0.30 -13.73 -14.61
N VAL A 110 -1.52 -13.62 -15.12
CA VAL A 110 -2.70 -14.21 -14.49
C VAL A 110 -2.77 -15.70 -14.80
N ASP A 111 -3.21 -16.49 -13.84
CA ASP A 111 -3.36 -17.94 -14.02
C ASP A 111 -4.61 -18.28 -14.87
N ASP A 112 -5.70 -17.51 -14.70
CA ASP A 112 -6.96 -17.69 -15.39
C ASP A 112 -7.33 -16.39 -16.13
N THR A 113 -7.14 -16.40 -17.45
CA THR A 113 -7.39 -15.24 -18.30
C THR A 113 -8.87 -14.94 -18.50
N GLU A 114 -9.75 -15.95 -18.49
CA GLU A 114 -11.20 -15.76 -18.64
C GLU A 114 -11.77 -15.12 -17.37
N LEU A 115 -11.39 -15.64 -16.23
CA LEU A 115 -11.76 -15.06 -14.94
C LEU A 115 -11.25 -13.62 -14.81
N ALA A 116 -10.03 -13.35 -15.25
CA ALA A 116 -9.46 -12.00 -15.22
C ALA A 116 -10.20 -11.04 -16.18
N GLN A 117 -10.69 -11.50 -17.34
CA GLN A 117 -11.51 -10.68 -18.24
C GLN A 117 -12.86 -10.29 -17.61
N MET A 118 -13.50 -11.22 -16.92
CA MET A 118 -14.70 -10.92 -16.13
C MET A 118 -14.37 -9.89 -15.03
N GLY A 119 -13.28 -10.09 -14.32
CA GLY A 119 -12.78 -9.16 -13.29
C GLY A 119 -12.51 -7.77 -13.83
N ARG A 120 -11.94 -7.68 -15.03
CA ARG A 120 -11.73 -6.41 -15.73
C ARG A 120 -13.01 -5.65 -15.96
N PHE A 121 -14.07 -6.36 -16.42
CA PHE A 121 -15.38 -5.73 -16.64
C PHE A 121 -15.91 -5.15 -15.33
N ILE A 122 -15.94 -5.96 -14.25
CA ILE A 122 -16.44 -5.52 -12.94
C ILE A 122 -15.59 -4.38 -12.38
N TYR A 123 -14.28 -4.48 -12.49
CA TYR A 123 -13.37 -3.45 -12.00
C TYR A 123 -13.62 -2.09 -12.67
N LEU A 124 -13.76 -2.08 -14.00
CA LEU A 124 -13.90 -0.85 -14.77
C LEU A 124 -15.34 -0.31 -14.81
N ARG A 125 -16.36 -1.18 -14.70
CA ARG A 125 -17.76 -0.81 -14.92
C ARG A 125 -18.70 -1.10 -13.76
N GLY A 126 -18.26 -1.91 -12.80
CA GLY A 126 -19.13 -2.42 -11.75
C GLY A 126 -20.13 -3.46 -12.25
N ASN A 127 -21.12 -3.73 -11.44
CA ASN A 127 -22.28 -4.54 -11.82
C ASN A 127 -23.57 -3.83 -11.39
N PRO A 128 -24.33 -3.26 -12.33
CA PRO A 128 -25.55 -2.51 -12.02
C PRO A 128 -26.66 -3.41 -11.44
N TYR A 129 -26.65 -4.70 -11.74
CA TYR A 129 -27.69 -5.64 -11.24
C TYR A 129 -27.52 -5.96 -9.75
N SER A 130 -26.29 -6.06 -9.27
CA SER A 130 -25.99 -6.25 -7.84
C SER A 130 -25.69 -4.92 -7.12
N GLY A 131 -25.60 -3.82 -7.86
CA GLY A 131 -25.28 -2.50 -7.33
C GLY A 131 -23.81 -2.35 -6.92
N VAL A 132 -22.91 -3.20 -7.45
CA VAL A 132 -21.46 -3.07 -7.27
C VAL A 132 -20.96 -1.86 -8.08
N PRO A 133 -20.37 -0.83 -7.44
CA PRO A 133 -19.80 0.30 -8.18
C PRO A 133 -18.50 -0.12 -8.91
N ALA A 134 -18.12 0.64 -9.94
CA ALA A 134 -16.83 0.45 -10.59
C ALA A 134 -15.69 0.72 -9.58
N CYS A 135 -14.81 -0.26 -9.34
CA CYS A 135 -13.66 -0.10 -8.46
C CYS A 135 -12.71 1.00 -8.94
N ALA A 136 -12.62 1.13 -10.27
CA ALA A 136 -11.83 2.14 -10.94
C ALA A 136 -12.22 3.58 -10.58
N SER A 137 -13.47 3.84 -10.16
CA SER A 137 -13.91 5.18 -9.78
C SER A 137 -13.15 5.75 -8.58
N CYS A 138 -12.66 4.89 -7.70
CA CYS A 138 -11.86 5.27 -6.53
C CYS A 138 -10.40 4.87 -6.67
N HIS A 139 -10.12 3.64 -7.16
CA HIS A 139 -8.75 3.11 -7.22
C HIS A 139 -8.03 3.43 -8.54
N GLY A 140 -8.68 4.18 -9.47
CA GLY A 140 -8.13 4.52 -10.78
C GLY A 140 -8.26 3.38 -11.80
N ALA A 141 -8.30 3.72 -13.08
CA ALA A 141 -8.46 2.74 -14.16
C ALA A 141 -7.31 1.71 -14.22
N THR A 142 -6.12 2.12 -13.80
CA THR A 142 -4.91 1.28 -13.74
C THR A 142 -4.68 0.63 -12.37
N GLY A 143 -5.58 0.83 -11.40
CA GLY A 143 -5.44 0.25 -10.06
C GLY A 143 -4.26 0.78 -9.25
N LEU A 144 -3.69 1.91 -9.66
CA LEU A 144 -2.56 2.52 -8.95
C LEU A 144 -2.97 3.23 -7.66
N GLY A 145 -4.25 3.57 -7.52
CA GLY A 145 -4.72 4.33 -6.37
C GLY A 145 -4.16 5.75 -6.32
N ASN A 146 -3.97 6.27 -5.12
CA ASN A 146 -3.36 7.57 -4.83
C ASN A 146 -2.85 7.61 -3.38
N ALA A 147 -2.37 8.75 -2.91
CA ALA A 147 -1.84 8.90 -1.54
C ALA A 147 -2.82 8.45 -0.43
N SER A 148 -4.13 8.52 -0.67
CA SER A 148 -5.18 8.11 0.29
C SER A 148 -5.72 6.71 0.04
N LEU A 149 -5.66 6.21 -1.18
CA LEU A 149 -6.22 4.94 -1.61
C LEU A 149 -5.12 4.00 -2.10
N PRO A 150 -5.13 2.72 -1.71
CA PRO A 150 -4.03 1.82 -2.01
C PRO A 150 -3.90 1.54 -3.51
N ARG A 151 -2.67 1.31 -3.94
CA ARG A 151 -2.35 0.58 -5.15
C ARG A 151 -2.89 -0.85 -5.01
N LEU A 152 -3.64 -1.31 -6.00
CA LEU A 152 -4.19 -2.66 -6.11
C LEU A 152 -3.51 -3.46 -7.23
N ALA A 153 -3.01 -2.77 -8.26
CA ALA A 153 -2.36 -3.38 -9.42
C ALA A 153 -1.15 -4.21 -9.01
N GLY A 154 -1.07 -5.42 -9.54
CA GLY A 154 0.00 -6.37 -9.26
C GLY A 154 -0.06 -7.06 -7.89
N GLN A 155 -1.12 -6.85 -7.10
CA GLN A 155 -1.27 -7.52 -5.82
C GLN A 155 -1.67 -8.98 -5.99
N HIS A 156 -1.22 -9.86 -5.09
CA HIS A 156 -1.63 -11.27 -5.09
C HIS A 156 -3.16 -11.43 -5.08
N ALA A 157 -3.69 -12.25 -5.98
CA ALA A 157 -5.12 -12.54 -6.05
C ALA A 157 -5.65 -13.08 -4.72
N GLN A 158 -4.98 -14.06 -4.12
CA GLN A 158 -5.40 -14.65 -2.84
C GLN A 158 -5.42 -13.61 -1.70
N TYR A 159 -4.45 -12.69 -1.67
CA TYR A 159 -4.47 -11.63 -0.67
C TYR A 159 -5.65 -10.67 -0.91
N THR A 160 -5.90 -10.27 -2.16
CA THR A 160 -7.01 -9.40 -2.54
C THR A 160 -8.36 -10.02 -2.18
N GLU A 161 -8.56 -11.29 -2.52
CA GLU A 161 -9.77 -12.05 -2.12
C GLU A 161 -9.99 -12.02 -0.62
N ARG A 162 -8.95 -12.35 0.16
CA ARG A 162 -9.04 -12.36 1.62
C ARG A 162 -9.37 -10.98 2.18
N GLN A 163 -8.81 -9.90 1.62
CA GLN A 163 -9.14 -8.55 2.09
C GLN A 163 -10.59 -8.15 1.76
N LEU A 164 -11.08 -8.47 0.57
CA LEU A 164 -12.47 -8.22 0.21
C LEU A 164 -13.45 -9.01 1.11
N LYS A 165 -13.14 -10.28 1.40
CA LYS A 165 -13.90 -11.08 2.35
C LYS A 165 -13.88 -10.49 3.77
N ALA A 166 -12.72 -10.06 4.23
CA ALA A 166 -12.58 -9.43 5.54
C ALA A 166 -13.36 -8.11 5.66
N PHE A 167 -13.44 -7.31 4.59
CA PHE A 167 -14.32 -6.14 4.55
C PHE A 167 -15.80 -6.54 4.56
N ASN A 168 -16.19 -7.53 3.76
CA ASN A 168 -17.56 -8.05 3.71
C ASN A 168 -18.03 -8.52 5.10
N GLN A 169 -17.21 -9.32 5.78
CA GLN A 169 -17.49 -9.91 7.08
C GLN A 169 -17.28 -8.95 8.26
N ARG A 170 -16.83 -7.72 8.01
CA ARG A 170 -16.45 -6.70 9.00
C ARG A 170 -15.32 -7.15 9.96
N GLU A 171 -14.50 -8.07 9.53
CA GLU A 171 -13.24 -8.41 10.20
C GLU A 171 -12.17 -7.33 10.00
N ARG A 172 -12.24 -6.64 8.84
CA ARG A 172 -11.46 -5.44 8.54
C ARG A 172 -12.39 -4.25 8.47
N THR A 173 -12.16 -3.25 9.32
CA THR A 173 -13.07 -2.10 9.52
C THR A 173 -12.37 -0.73 9.47
N ASN A 174 -11.08 -0.69 9.12
CA ASN A 174 -10.28 0.54 9.09
C ASN A 174 -10.46 1.38 7.81
N ASP A 175 -11.63 1.26 7.19
CA ASP A 175 -12.03 1.86 5.89
C ASP A 175 -13.21 2.83 6.00
N ASN A 176 -13.65 3.14 7.22
CA ASN A 176 -14.86 3.92 7.50
C ASN A 176 -16.12 3.33 6.79
N ALA A 177 -16.19 2.00 6.70
CA ALA A 177 -17.26 1.23 6.07
C ALA A 177 -17.40 1.40 4.53
N VAL A 178 -16.52 2.14 3.89
CA VAL A 178 -16.58 2.34 2.42
C VAL A 178 -16.39 1.02 1.69
N MET A 179 -15.31 0.30 1.97
CA MET A 179 -15.05 -0.99 1.32
C MET A 179 -16.04 -2.09 1.76
N HIS A 180 -16.57 -2.02 2.98
CA HIS A 180 -17.65 -2.90 3.39
C HIS A 180 -18.89 -2.71 2.51
N SER A 181 -19.33 -1.46 2.26
CA SER A 181 -20.50 -1.17 1.43
C SER A 181 -20.37 -1.64 -0.02
N VAL A 182 -19.14 -1.80 -0.51
CA VAL A 182 -18.84 -2.38 -1.83
C VAL A 182 -18.74 -3.90 -1.75
N ALA A 183 -17.96 -4.42 -0.82
CA ALA A 183 -17.63 -5.84 -0.74
C ALA A 183 -18.85 -6.74 -0.43
N VAL A 184 -19.80 -6.24 0.34
CA VAL A 184 -21.05 -6.96 0.67
C VAL A 184 -21.94 -7.24 -0.57
N LYS A 185 -21.76 -6.49 -1.66
CA LYS A 185 -22.50 -6.63 -2.90
C LYS A 185 -21.87 -7.60 -3.90
N LEU A 186 -20.58 -7.96 -3.68
CA LEU A 186 -19.87 -8.88 -4.55
C LEU A 186 -20.31 -10.32 -4.27
N THR A 187 -20.62 -11.06 -5.31
CA THR A 187 -20.71 -12.52 -5.27
C THR A 187 -19.32 -13.11 -5.12
N GLU A 188 -19.22 -14.37 -4.69
CA GLU A 188 -17.94 -15.07 -4.55
C GLU A 188 -17.17 -15.13 -5.88
N LEU A 189 -17.90 -15.33 -7.01
CA LEU A 189 -17.31 -15.34 -8.34
C LEU A 189 -16.76 -13.97 -8.74
N GLU A 190 -17.53 -12.90 -8.54
CA GLU A 190 -17.10 -11.54 -8.86
C GLU A 190 -15.88 -11.12 -8.04
N LEU A 191 -15.85 -11.51 -6.77
CA LEU A 191 -14.73 -11.25 -5.87
C LEU A 191 -13.45 -11.92 -6.39
N LYS A 192 -13.52 -13.21 -6.76
CA LYS A 192 -12.40 -13.95 -7.35
C LYS A 192 -11.96 -13.35 -8.70
N ALA A 193 -12.94 -12.99 -9.54
CA ALA A 193 -12.67 -12.39 -10.84
C ALA A 193 -11.90 -11.06 -10.73
N VAL A 194 -12.36 -10.16 -9.86
CA VAL A 194 -11.67 -8.88 -9.61
C VAL A 194 -10.26 -9.11 -9.04
N ALA A 195 -10.10 -10.04 -8.12
CA ALA A 195 -8.79 -10.37 -7.55
C ALA A 195 -7.83 -10.94 -8.59
N SER A 196 -8.30 -11.82 -9.49
CA SER A 196 -7.53 -12.35 -10.61
C SER A 196 -7.10 -11.23 -11.57
N TYR A 197 -8.02 -10.35 -11.96
CA TYR A 197 -7.69 -9.20 -12.82
C TYR A 197 -6.61 -8.30 -12.21
N LEU A 198 -6.76 -7.93 -10.93
CA LEU A 198 -5.84 -7.06 -10.23
C LEU A 198 -4.43 -7.64 -10.11
N SER A 199 -4.30 -8.97 -10.02
CA SER A 199 -3.00 -9.62 -9.89
C SER A 199 -2.12 -9.47 -11.14
N GLY A 200 -2.72 -9.37 -12.32
CA GLY A 200 -2.01 -9.15 -13.59
C GLY A 200 -2.06 -7.71 -14.12
N LEU A 201 -2.73 -6.79 -13.40
CA LEU A 201 -2.84 -5.40 -13.83
C LEU A 201 -1.50 -4.67 -13.67
N LYS A 202 -1.11 -3.93 -14.73
CA LYS A 202 0.17 -3.20 -14.81
C LYS A 202 -0.02 -1.70 -14.62
#